data_b176225037cc9dbf3e3cd0b5f3d6b106
#
_entry.id   b176225037cc9dbf3e3cd0b5f3d6b106
#
_cell.length_a   1.000
_cell.length_b   1.000
_cell.length_c   1.000
_cell.angle_alpha   90.00
_cell.angle_beta   90.00
_cell.angle_gamma   90.00
#
_symmetry.space_group_name_H-M   'P 1'
#
loop_
_entity.id
_entity.type
_entity.pdbx_description
1 polymer ?
#
loop_
_entity_poly.entity_id
_entity_poly.type
_entity_poly.pdbx_seq_one_letter_code
_entity_poly.pdbx_strand_id
1 'polypeptide(L)'
;SKNSLVMQLGKYHEMDGEQEKTVYVQTDGVSAYWVNETEKIKTDKPEVIPVKLKAHKLGIILLASREALNYTWEKFFNDMKPQIVEAFYTKIDEAGLLGHETPFANSVAKAAKDASKVIGGPINFENILKLEDKLLDSDVEINAFVSRVSNRSALREARDGDKKTIYDKENNKLDGIVTVDMKSKNFKKGDLLAGNFDNLIYGVPYNINYKISEEGQISTIQNADGTPVNLFEQEMIAIRATMDIAVMITKTDAFAKLTDAANV
;
A
#
# COMPACT_ATOMS: atom_id res chain seq x y z
N SER A 1 8.58 -9.70 5.97
CA SER A 1 8.85 -8.84 4.82
C SER A 1 9.37 -7.49 5.32
N LYS A 2 10.50 -7.07 4.82
CA LYS A 2 11.14 -5.80 5.19
C LYS A 2 10.75 -4.64 4.26
N ASN A 3 9.87 -4.88 3.31
CA ASN A 3 9.43 -3.92 2.31
C ASN A 3 7.94 -3.60 2.47
N SER A 4 7.54 -2.40 2.04
CA SER A 4 6.13 -2.01 1.93
C SER A 4 5.38 -2.97 1.00
N LEU A 5 4.13 -3.33 1.34
CA LEU A 5 3.27 -4.15 0.49
C LEU A 5 2.90 -3.44 -0.81
N VAL A 6 2.73 -2.12 -0.78
CA VAL A 6 2.56 -1.30 -1.99
C VAL A 6 3.73 -1.48 -2.94
N MET A 7 4.96 -1.50 -2.41
CA MET A 7 6.17 -1.70 -3.22
C MET A 7 6.37 -3.16 -3.64
N GLN A 8 5.87 -4.12 -2.86
CA GLN A 8 5.99 -5.54 -3.16
C GLN A 8 5.00 -6.01 -4.23
N LEU A 9 3.77 -5.51 -4.18
CA LEU A 9 2.67 -5.93 -5.05
C LEU A 9 2.49 -5.03 -6.26
N GLY A 10 2.75 -3.72 -6.10
CA GLY A 10 2.56 -2.72 -7.14
C GLY A 10 3.69 -2.69 -8.17
N LYS A 11 3.42 -2.02 -9.28
CA LYS A 11 4.42 -1.74 -10.33
C LYS A 11 5.21 -0.48 -10.03
N TYR A 12 6.52 -0.58 -10.08
CA TYR A 12 7.41 0.57 -9.98
C TYR A 12 7.38 1.41 -11.26
N HIS A 13 7.26 2.72 -11.11
CA HIS A 13 7.44 3.69 -12.17
C HIS A 13 8.56 4.66 -11.81
N GLU A 14 9.53 4.82 -12.69
CA GLU A 14 10.67 5.68 -12.46
C GLU A 14 10.26 7.15 -12.50
N MET A 15 10.60 7.90 -11.46
CA MET A 15 10.24 9.32 -11.29
C MET A 15 11.33 10.28 -11.79
N ASP A 16 12.53 9.79 -12.13
CA ASP A 16 13.69 10.58 -12.59
C ASP A 16 14.05 11.77 -11.67
N GLY A 17 13.76 11.64 -10.37
CA GLY A 17 13.95 12.72 -9.40
C GLY A 17 12.89 13.83 -9.45
N GLU A 18 11.83 13.65 -10.22
CA GLU A 18 10.72 14.62 -10.33
C GLU A 18 9.65 14.35 -9.29
N GLN A 19 9.04 15.41 -8.74
CA GLN A 19 7.93 15.32 -7.79
C GLN A 19 6.59 14.95 -8.46
N GLU A 20 6.47 15.19 -9.74
CA GLU A 20 5.29 14.90 -10.54
C GLU A 20 5.71 14.40 -11.93
N LYS A 21 5.17 13.27 -12.35
CA LYS A 21 5.41 12.70 -13.67
C LYS A 21 4.12 12.28 -14.34
N THR A 22 4.01 12.51 -15.64
CA THR A 22 2.86 12.05 -16.41
C THR A 22 3.03 10.58 -16.79
N VAL A 23 2.06 9.76 -16.40
CA VAL A 23 1.96 8.35 -16.77
C VAL A 23 0.83 8.19 -17.77
N TYR A 24 1.11 7.51 -18.86
CA TYR A 24 0.09 7.22 -19.87
C TYR A 24 -0.58 5.90 -19.54
N VAL A 25 -1.87 5.96 -19.22
CA VAL A 25 -2.69 4.79 -18.88
C VAL A 25 -3.54 4.44 -20.09
N GLN A 26 -3.45 3.20 -20.54
CA GLN A 26 -4.30 2.67 -21.59
C GLN A 26 -5.67 2.31 -20.99
N THR A 27 -6.73 2.91 -21.50
CA THR A 27 -8.10 2.68 -21.04
C THR A 27 -8.80 1.55 -21.79
N ASP A 28 -8.49 1.42 -23.08
CA ASP A 28 -9.06 0.36 -23.93
C ASP A 28 -7.96 -0.51 -24.55
N GLY A 29 -8.25 -1.80 -24.67
CA GLY A 29 -7.40 -2.75 -25.36
C GLY A 29 -7.42 -2.56 -26.89
N VAL A 30 -6.49 -3.20 -27.56
CA VAL A 30 -6.47 -3.27 -29.03
C VAL A 30 -7.39 -4.39 -29.47
N SER A 31 -8.32 -4.10 -30.37
CA SER A 31 -9.23 -5.11 -30.93
C SER A 31 -8.66 -5.73 -32.22
N ALA A 32 -8.70 -7.04 -32.29
CA ALA A 32 -8.35 -7.77 -33.52
C ALA A 32 -9.64 -8.13 -34.29
N TYR A 33 -9.56 -8.10 -35.61
CA TYR A 33 -10.70 -8.38 -36.49
C TYR A 33 -10.35 -9.53 -37.43
N TRP A 34 -11.33 -10.41 -37.64
CA TRP A 34 -11.27 -11.39 -38.69
C TRP A 34 -11.51 -10.71 -40.04
N VAL A 35 -10.63 -10.93 -41.02
CA VAL A 35 -10.71 -10.34 -42.36
C VAL A 35 -10.74 -11.46 -43.40
N ASN A 36 -11.61 -11.33 -44.40
CA ASN A 36 -11.62 -12.23 -45.51
C ASN A 36 -10.49 -11.86 -46.53
N GLU A 37 -10.18 -12.80 -47.38
CA GLU A 37 -9.22 -12.56 -48.50
C GLU A 37 -9.67 -11.35 -49.33
N THR A 38 -8.78 -10.37 -49.53
CA THR A 38 -9.04 -9.10 -50.25
C THR A 38 -9.78 -8.00 -49.50
N GLU A 39 -10.22 -8.19 -48.25
CA GLU A 39 -10.82 -7.14 -47.46
C GLU A 39 -9.77 -6.25 -46.76
N LYS A 40 -10.10 -4.98 -46.57
CA LYS A 40 -9.22 -4.05 -45.86
C LYS A 40 -9.21 -4.35 -44.36
N ILE A 41 -8.03 -4.46 -43.77
CA ILE A 41 -7.83 -4.57 -42.32
C ILE A 41 -8.30 -3.28 -41.68
N LYS A 42 -9.16 -3.39 -40.68
CA LYS A 42 -9.64 -2.25 -39.88
C LYS A 42 -8.52 -1.72 -38.99
N THR A 43 -8.45 -0.39 -38.90
CA THR A 43 -7.50 0.28 -38.02
C THR A 43 -8.14 0.46 -36.65
N ASP A 44 -7.42 0.05 -35.62
CA ASP A 44 -7.79 0.32 -34.22
C ASP A 44 -6.80 1.32 -33.60
N LYS A 45 -7.32 2.21 -32.74
CA LYS A 45 -6.49 3.18 -32.01
C LYS A 45 -6.67 2.92 -30.53
N PRO A 46 -5.63 2.49 -29.80
CA PRO A 46 -5.72 2.40 -28.36
C PRO A 46 -5.96 3.79 -27.78
N GLU A 47 -6.91 3.91 -26.87
CA GLU A 47 -7.17 5.14 -26.15
C GLU A 47 -6.24 5.20 -24.93
N VAL A 48 -5.43 6.28 -24.88
CA VAL A 48 -4.43 6.48 -23.83
C VAL A 48 -4.69 7.80 -23.15
N ILE A 49 -4.90 7.75 -21.84
CA ILE A 49 -5.15 8.95 -21.03
C ILE A 49 -3.88 9.30 -20.23
N PRO A 50 -3.41 10.56 -20.32
CA PRO A 50 -2.33 11.01 -19.46
C PRO A 50 -2.84 11.22 -18.02
N VAL A 51 -2.20 10.59 -17.05
CA VAL A 51 -2.50 10.74 -15.61
C VAL A 51 -1.24 11.20 -14.89
N LYS A 52 -1.38 12.12 -13.96
CA LYS A 52 -0.26 12.65 -13.18
C LYS A 52 0.01 11.80 -11.95
N LEU A 53 1.21 11.26 -11.87
CA LEU A 53 1.74 10.57 -10.72
C LEU A 53 2.48 11.60 -9.85
N LYS A 54 1.88 11.99 -8.72
CA LYS A 54 2.39 13.03 -7.83
C LYS A 54 2.92 12.43 -6.54
N ALA A 55 4.17 12.77 -6.20
CA ALA A 55 4.80 12.36 -4.96
C ALA A 55 4.40 13.25 -3.78
N HIS A 56 4.27 12.61 -2.62
CA HIS A 56 4.00 13.24 -1.35
C HIS A 56 5.08 12.88 -0.34
N LYS A 57 5.38 13.82 0.55
CA LYS A 57 6.46 13.70 1.52
C LYS A 57 5.99 13.03 2.81
N LEU A 58 6.73 12.02 3.24
CA LEU A 58 6.70 11.46 4.58
C LEU A 58 7.87 11.98 5.38
N GLY A 59 7.67 12.27 6.66
CA GLY A 59 8.73 12.71 7.54
C GLY A 59 8.52 12.30 8.98
N ILE A 60 9.64 12.08 9.68
CA ILE A 60 9.66 11.84 11.13
C ILE A 60 10.86 12.58 11.74
N ILE A 61 10.68 13.06 12.96
CA ILE A 61 11.77 13.57 13.81
C ILE A 61 11.77 12.74 15.09
N LEU A 62 12.92 12.15 15.39
CA LEU A 62 13.18 11.44 16.64
C LEU A 62 14.12 12.26 17.50
N LEU A 63 13.80 12.34 18.79
CA LEU A 63 14.62 13.02 19.80
C LEU A 63 15.18 12.01 20.77
N ALA A 64 16.43 12.24 21.18
CA ALA A 64 17.07 11.49 22.25
C ALA A 64 17.93 12.43 23.10
N SER A 65 17.88 12.25 24.43
CA SER A 65 18.79 12.93 25.35
C SER A 65 20.16 12.26 25.33
N ARG A 66 21.25 13.03 25.35
CA ARG A 66 22.61 12.50 25.49
C ARG A 66 22.81 11.69 26.77
N GLU A 67 22.19 12.09 27.86
CA GLU A 67 22.29 11.37 29.15
C GLU A 67 21.59 10.01 29.10
N ALA A 68 20.45 9.90 28.39
CA ALA A 68 19.72 8.65 28.23
C ALA A 68 20.45 7.67 27.29
N LEU A 69 21.35 8.17 26.46
CA LEU A 69 22.15 7.41 25.56
C LEU A 69 23.52 7.16 26.21
N ASN A 70 23.70 6.04 26.89
CA ASN A 70 25.04 5.47 27.11
C ASN A 70 25.70 5.08 25.78
N TYR A 71 25.27 5.71 24.68
CA TYR A 71 25.64 5.40 23.29
C TYR A 71 26.22 6.61 22.61
N THR A 72 27.10 6.35 21.63
CA THR A 72 27.40 7.34 20.60
C THR A 72 26.14 7.54 19.73
N TRP A 73 25.95 8.75 19.20
CA TRP A 73 24.85 9.06 18.27
C TRP A 73 24.78 8.08 17.07
N GLU A 74 25.94 7.57 16.63
CA GLU A 74 26.05 6.60 15.53
C GLU A 74 25.34 5.28 15.85
N LYS A 75 25.53 4.79 17.06
CA LYS A 75 24.86 3.56 17.49
C LYS A 75 23.36 3.76 17.61
N PHE A 76 22.93 4.87 18.20
CA PHE A 76 21.51 5.23 18.27
C PHE A 76 20.88 5.32 16.88
N PHE A 77 21.54 5.99 15.93
CA PHE A 77 21.07 6.09 14.56
C PHE A 77 20.94 4.72 13.88
N ASN A 78 21.95 3.88 14.02
CA ASN A 78 21.94 2.54 13.45
C ASN A 78 20.82 1.66 14.02
N ASP A 79 20.52 1.80 15.32
CA ASP A 79 19.44 1.08 15.97
C ASP A 79 18.04 1.61 15.56
N MET A 80 17.92 2.92 15.31
CA MET A 80 16.65 3.56 14.93
C MET A 80 16.35 3.47 13.44
N LYS A 81 17.36 3.39 12.57
CA LYS A 81 17.18 3.35 11.12
C LYS A 81 16.21 2.26 10.64
N PRO A 82 16.29 1.00 11.10
CA PRO A 82 15.31 -0.02 10.71
C PRO A 82 13.88 0.30 11.17
N GLN A 83 13.72 0.90 12.35
CA GLN A 83 12.43 1.28 12.90
C GLN A 83 11.79 2.44 12.12
N ILE A 84 12.59 3.41 11.70
CA ILE A 84 12.16 4.52 10.84
C ILE A 84 11.64 3.97 9.50
N VAL A 85 12.40 3.06 8.88
CA VAL A 85 12.02 2.44 7.61
C VAL A 85 10.72 1.65 7.75
N GLU A 86 10.56 0.86 8.83
CA GLU A 86 9.33 0.11 9.09
C GLU A 86 8.13 1.03 9.31
N ALA A 87 8.32 2.14 10.04
CA ALA A 87 7.27 3.14 10.24
C ALA A 87 6.83 3.78 8.91
N PHE A 88 7.77 4.14 8.04
CA PHE A 88 7.46 4.68 6.71
C PHE A 88 6.70 3.67 5.86
N TYR A 89 7.15 2.43 5.78
CA TYR A 89 6.49 1.39 5.01
C TYR A 89 5.08 1.09 5.52
N THR A 90 4.87 1.09 6.83
CA THR A 90 3.54 0.93 7.42
C THR A 90 2.60 2.07 7.01
N LYS A 91 3.08 3.32 7.04
CA LYS A 91 2.28 4.47 6.62
C LYS A 91 1.97 4.47 5.11
N ILE A 92 2.91 4.07 4.28
CA ILE A 92 2.72 3.91 2.84
C ILE A 92 1.64 2.86 2.56
N ASP A 93 1.70 1.72 3.24
CA ASP A 93 0.72 0.64 3.07
C ASP A 93 -0.66 1.06 3.57
N GLU A 94 -0.76 1.74 4.70
CA GLU A 94 -2.02 2.29 5.21
C GLU A 94 -2.65 3.30 4.25
N ALA A 95 -1.84 4.20 3.69
CA ALA A 95 -2.31 5.21 2.75
C ALA A 95 -2.69 4.61 1.38
N GLY A 96 -1.84 3.74 0.82
CA GLY A 96 -2.04 3.16 -0.52
C GLY A 96 -3.08 2.05 -0.57
N LEU A 97 -3.12 1.18 0.42
CA LEU A 97 -4.05 0.05 0.45
C LEU A 97 -5.37 0.39 1.14
N LEU A 98 -5.34 1.01 2.32
CA LEU A 98 -6.54 1.27 3.11
C LEU A 98 -7.15 2.66 2.86
N GLY A 99 -6.37 3.62 2.39
CA GLY A 99 -6.78 5.02 2.31
C GLY A 99 -6.83 5.74 3.66
N HIS A 100 -6.12 5.20 4.67
CA HIS A 100 -6.07 5.80 5.99
C HIS A 100 -5.06 6.96 6.00
N GLU A 101 -5.51 8.16 6.38
CA GLU A 101 -4.70 9.40 6.36
C GLU A 101 -3.93 9.58 5.04
N THR A 102 -4.57 9.22 3.92
CA THR A 102 -3.89 9.20 2.62
C THR A 102 -3.80 10.58 1.99
N PRO A 103 -2.61 10.98 1.49
CA PRO A 103 -2.46 12.14 0.62
C PRO A 103 -2.76 11.82 -0.85
N PHE A 104 -2.91 10.53 -1.19
CA PHE A 104 -3.12 10.07 -2.56
C PHE A 104 -4.58 10.25 -2.98
N ALA A 105 -4.83 10.45 -4.28
CA ALA A 105 -6.16 10.63 -4.82
C ALA A 105 -7.05 9.38 -4.64
N ASN A 106 -6.44 8.20 -4.65
CA ASN A 106 -7.13 6.92 -4.52
C ASN A 106 -6.33 5.91 -3.69
N SER A 107 -7.00 4.86 -3.22
CA SER A 107 -6.43 3.73 -2.53
C SER A 107 -7.13 2.44 -2.97
N VAL A 108 -6.53 1.27 -2.70
CA VAL A 108 -7.14 -0.02 -3.07
C VAL A 108 -8.53 -0.19 -2.45
N ALA A 109 -8.69 0.11 -1.17
CA ALA A 109 -9.99 0.01 -0.49
C ALA A 109 -11.02 1.02 -1.04
N LYS A 110 -10.58 2.25 -1.36
CA LYS A 110 -11.44 3.26 -1.97
C LYS A 110 -11.83 2.86 -3.40
N ALA A 111 -10.90 2.36 -4.20
CA ALA A 111 -11.16 1.88 -5.55
C ALA A 111 -12.20 0.75 -5.56
N ALA A 112 -12.07 -0.23 -4.64
CA ALA A 112 -13.06 -1.30 -4.47
C ALA A 112 -14.46 -0.75 -4.11
N LYS A 113 -14.53 0.28 -3.26
CA LYS A 113 -15.78 0.93 -2.88
C LYS A 113 -16.40 1.69 -4.06
N ASP A 114 -15.60 2.51 -4.76
CA ASP A 114 -16.05 3.30 -5.90
C ASP A 114 -16.55 2.41 -7.06
N ALA A 115 -15.97 1.22 -7.22
CA ALA A 115 -16.39 0.20 -8.18
C ALA A 115 -17.58 -0.67 -7.69
N SER A 116 -18.12 -0.41 -6.49
CA SER A 116 -19.19 -1.24 -5.87
C SER A 116 -18.80 -2.71 -5.69
N LYS A 117 -17.51 -2.97 -5.43
CA LYS A 117 -16.94 -4.32 -5.21
C LYS A 117 -16.59 -4.57 -3.74
N VAL A 118 -17.46 -4.10 -2.84
CA VAL A 118 -17.36 -4.38 -1.41
C VAL A 118 -18.40 -5.43 -1.04
N ILE A 119 -17.96 -6.46 -0.31
CA ILE A 119 -18.80 -7.57 0.16
C ILE A 119 -18.82 -7.52 1.68
N GLY A 120 -20.03 -7.56 2.26
CA GLY A 120 -20.23 -7.64 3.70
C GLY A 120 -20.36 -9.08 4.17
N GLY A 121 -19.61 -9.45 5.20
CA GLY A 121 -19.71 -10.75 5.85
C GLY A 121 -18.40 -11.26 6.41
N PRO A 122 -18.44 -12.39 7.15
CA PRO A 122 -17.25 -13.01 7.70
C PRO A 122 -16.39 -13.66 6.60
N ILE A 123 -15.12 -13.86 6.91
CA ILE A 123 -14.21 -14.63 6.06
C ILE A 123 -14.63 -16.10 6.10
N ASN A 124 -15.27 -16.57 5.05
CA ASN A 124 -15.65 -17.95 4.81
C ASN A 124 -15.57 -18.26 3.31
N PHE A 125 -15.70 -19.52 2.94
CA PHE A 125 -15.60 -19.97 1.57
C PHE A 125 -16.58 -19.24 0.62
N GLU A 126 -17.84 -19.13 1.01
CA GLU A 126 -18.88 -18.49 0.19
C GLU A 126 -18.56 -17.00 -0.09
N ASN A 127 -18.15 -16.27 0.92
CA ASN A 127 -17.83 -14.84 0.76
C ASN A 127 -16.50 -14.62 0.02
N ILE A 128 -15.55 -15.54 0.12
CA ILE A 128 -14.32 -15.51 -0.67
C ILE A 128 -14.67 -15.72 -2.15
N LEU A 129 -15.50 -16.71 -2.49
CA LEU A 129 -15.96 -16.90 -3.87
C LEU A 129 -16.71 -15.68 -4.41
N LYS A 130 -17.61 -15.08 -3.62
CA LYS A 130 -18.27 -13.83 -4.02
C LYS A 130 -17.31 -12.68 -4.27
N LEU A 131 -16.21 -12.62 -3.49
CA LEU A 131 -15.17 -11.62 -3.67
C LEU A 131 -14.42 -11.83 -4.99
N GLU A 132 -14.10 -13.07 -5.32
CA GLU A 132 -13.46 -13.45 -6.57
C GLU A 132 -14.38 -13.22 -7.77
N ASP A 133 -15.64 -13.66 -7.69
CA ASP A 133 -16.63 -13.45 -8.74
C ASP A 133 -16.80 -11.97 -9.11
N LYS A 134 -16.79 -11.08 -8.12
CA LYS A 134 -16.86 -9.62 -8.36
C LYS A 134 -15.72 -9.08 -9.23
N LEU A 135 -14.56 -9.72 -9.22
CA LEU A 135 -13.42 -9.35 -10.05
C LEU A 135 -13.46 -10.06 -11.40
N LEU A 136 -13.76 -11.36 -11.40
CA LEU A 136 -13.87 -12.18 -12.61
C LEU A 136 -14.99 -11.70 -13.53
N ASP A 137 -16.13 -11.25 -13.00
CA ASP A 137 -17.21 -10.62 -13.76
C ASP A 137 -16.78 -9.40 -14.58
N SER A 138 -15.64 -8.79 -14.22
CA SER A 138 -15.03 -7.66 -14.92
C SER A 138 -13.78 -8.06 -15.71
N ASP A 139 -13.58 -9.35 -15.98
CA ASP A 139 -12.39 -9.91 -16.61
C ASP A 139 -11.08 -9.51 -15.93
N VAL A 140 -11.09 -9.35 -14.60
CA VAL A 140 -9.92 -9.02 -13.80
C VAL A 140 -9.37 -10.29 -13.16
N GLU A 141 -8.17 -10.69 -13.57
CA GLU A 141 -7.43 -11.79 -12.95
C GLU A 141 -6.82 -11.33 -11.62
N ILE A 142 -7.10 -12.10 -10.56
CA ILE A 142 -6.60 -11.80 -9.22
C ILE A 142 -5.18 -12.32 -9.09
N ASN A 143 -4.23 -11.45 -8.75
CA ASN A 143 -2.83 -11.85 -8.55
C ASN A 143 -2.41 -11.89 -7.08
N ALA A 144 -3.14 -11.25 -6.17
CA ALA A 144 -2.85 -11.30 -4.74
C ALA A 144 -4.07 -11.01 -3.86
N PHE A 145 -4.03 -11.56 -2.64
CA PHE A 145 -4.87 -11.17 -1.51
C PHE A 145 -4.02 -10.43 -0.49
N VAL A 146 -4.58 -9.38 0.12
CA VAL A 146 -4.00 -8.72 1.28
C VAL A 146 -4.90 -8.95 2.47
N SER A 147 -4.32 -9.53 3.52
CA SER A 147 -5.01 -9.89 4.74
C SER A 147 -4.29 -9.33 5.96
N ARG A 148 -4.81 -9.59 7.13
CA ARG A 148 -4.16 -9.32 8.41
C ARG A 148 -3.79 -10.63 9.08
N VAL A 149 -2.66 -10.64 9.80
CA VAL A 149 -2.22 -11.84 10.55
C VAL A 149 -3.33 -12.41 11.44
N SER A 150 -4.17 -11.54 12.03
CA SER A 150 -5.31 -11.96 12.88
C SER A 150 -6.42 -12.70 12.12
N ASN A 151 -6.44 -12.66 10.79
CA ASN A 151 -7.43 -13.36 9.96
C ASN A 151 -7.01 -14.80 9.64
N ARG A 152 -5.77 -15.19 9.96
CA ARG A 152 -5.25 -16.53 9.62
C ARG A 152 -6.09 -17.68 10.19
N SER A 153 -6.70 -17.51 11.36
CA SER A 153 -7.62 -18.51 11.91
C SER A 153 -8.85 -18.68 11.05
N ALA A 154 -9.50 -17.58 10.67
CA ALA A 154 -10.68 -17.61 9.81
C ALA A 154 -10.35 -18.18 8.41
N LEU A 155 -9.20 -17.81 7.85
CA LEU A 155 -8.74 -18.35 6.57
C LEU A 155 -8.51 -19.86 6.62
N ARG A 156 -7.98 -20.39 7.74
CA ARG A 156 -7.78 -21.84 7.94
C ARG A 156 -9.09 -22.59 8.17
N GLU A 157 -10.10 -21.92 8.70
CA GLU A 157 -11.45 -22.50 8.92
C GLU A 157 -12.27 -22.50 7.64
N ALA A 158 -11.96 -21.63 6.66
CA ALA A 158 -12.64 -21.59 5.38
C ALA A 158 -12.41 -22.90 4.62
N ARG A 159 -13.50 -23.63 4.36
CA ARG A 159 -13.50 -24.95 3.70
C ARG A 159 -14.48 -24.95 2.54
N ASP A 160 -14.11 -25.67 1.49
CA ASP A 160 -14.98 -25.94 0.34
C ASP A 160 -16.13 -26.92 0.71
N GLY A 161 -16.99 -27.21 -0.27
CA GLY A 161 -18.09 -28.14 -0.11
C GLY A 161 -17.67 -29.56 0.29
N ASP A 162 -16.44 -29.95 -0.03
CA ASP A 162 -15.84 -31.26 0.34
C ASP A 162 -15.09 -31.21 1.68
N LYS A 163 -15.23 -30.11 2.42
CA LYS A 163 -14.54 -29.86 3.72
C LYS A 163 -13.02 -29.75 3.60
N LYS A 164 -12.47 -29.54 2.42
CA LYS A 164 -11.04 -29.27 2.23
C LYS A 164 -10.75 -27.80 2.53
N THR A 165 -9.58 -27.53 3.12
CA THR A 165 -9.14 -26.15 3.32
C THR A 165 -8.72 -25.53 1.99
N ILE A 166 -9.18 -24.32 1.72
CA ILE A 166 -8.78 -23.52 0.55
C ILE A 166 -7.52 -22.67 0.84
N TYR A 167 -7.10 -22.58 2.11
CA TYR A 167 -5.92 -21.84 2.52
C TYR A 167 -4.73 -22.78 2.74
N ASP A 168 -3.70 -22.61 1.91
CA ASP A 168 -2.41 -23.27 2.07
C ASP A 168 -1.54 -22.46 3.05
N LYS A 169 -1.39 -22.98 4.26
CA LYS A 169 -0.60 -22.36 5.34
C LYS A 169 0.91 -22.39 5.12
N GLU A 170 1.41 -23.32 4.30
CA GLU A 170 2.84 -23.46 4.05
C GLU A 170 3.34 -22.44 3.04
N ASN A 171 2.55 -22.20 2.01
CA ASN A 171 2.88 -21.28 0.94
C ASN A 171 2.15 -19.91 1.04
N ASN A 172 1.31 -19.71 2.08
CA ASN A 172 0.46 -18.53 2.23
C ASN A 172 -0.37 -18.22 0.96
N LYS A 173 -1.08 -19.22 0.47
CA LYS A 173 -1.97 -19.10 -0.68
C LYS A 173 -3.41 -19.35 -0.28
N LEU A 174 -4.31 -18.51 -0.78
CA LEU A 174 -5.74 -18.66 -0.68
C LEU A 174 -6.26 -18.98 -2.08
N ASP A 175 -6.91 -20.13 -2.24
CA ASP A 175 -7.35 -20.66 -3.53
C ASP A 175 -6.26 -20.61 -4.63
N GLY A 176 -5.04 -20.99 -4.28
CA GLY A 176 -3.87 -20.96 -5.18
C GLY A 176 -3.22 -19.59 -5.38
N ILE A 177 -3.85 -18.50 -4.93
CA ILE A 177 -3.38 -17.12 -5.09
C ILE A 177 -2.60 -16.68 -3.86
N VAL A 178 -1.50 -15.95 -4.09
CA VAL A 178 -0.62 -15.47 -3.02
C VAL A 178 -1.38 -14.54 -2.06
N THR A 179 -1.24 -14.81 -0.77
CA THR A 179 -1.79 -13.98 0.31
C THR A 179 -0.67 -13.34 1.09
N VAL A 180 -0.70 -12.01 1.23
CA VAL A 180 0.25 -11.25 2.02
C VAL A 180 -0.41 -10.65 3.25
N ASP A 181 0.32 -10.66 4.37
CA ASP A 181 -0.19 -10.14 5.63
C ASP A 181 0.28 -8.70 5.87
N MET A 182 -0.66 -7.80 6.00
CA MET A 182 -0.42 -6.42 6.39
C MET A 182 -0.33 -6.29 7.91
N LYS A 183 0.72 -5.64 8.37
CA LYS A 183 0.93 -5.31 9.78
C LYS A 183 0.41 -3.89 10.06
N SER A 184 -0.88 -3.74 10.30
CA SER A 184 -1.46 -2.45 10.69
C SER A 184 -2.62 -2.65 11.65
N LYS A 185 -2.72 -1.76 12.64
CA LYS A 185 -3.88 -1.71 13.55
C LYS A 185 -5.12 -1.15 12.84
N ASN A 186 -4.91 -0.34 11.79
CA ASN A 186 -5.98 0.29 11.01
C ASN A 186 -6.62 -0.67 10.01
N PHE A 187 -5.96 -1.80 9.70
CA PHE A 187 -6.58 -2.88 8.94
C PHE A 187 -7.42 -3.74 9.90
N LYS A 188 -8.74 -3.69 9.76
CA LYS A 188 -9.66 -4.35 10.68
C LYS A 188 -9.57 -5.88 10.58
N LYS A 189 -9.83 -6.56 11.69
CA LYS A 189 -10.03 -8.03 11.67
C LYS A 189 -11.31 -8.31 10.88
N GLY A 190 -11.25 -9.29 9.98
CA GLY A 190 -12.34 -9.64 9.08
C GLY A 190 -12.24 -8.97 7.71
N ASP A 191 -11.39 -7.96 7.54
CA ASP A 191 -11.16 -7.34 6.24
C ASP A 191 -10.17 -8.18 5.39
N LEU A 192 -10.48 -8.30 4.10
CA LEU A 192 -9.64 -8.94 3.09
C LEU A 192 -9.72 -8.10 1.80
N LEU A 193 -8.57 -7.75 1.24
CA LEU A 193 -8.49 -7.09 -0.06
C LEU A 193 -8.06 -8.10 -1.11
N ALA A 194 -8.65 -8.02 -2.29
CA ALA A 194 -8.30 -8.83 -3.45
C ALA A 194 -8.18 -7.96 -4.69
N GLY A 195 -7.38 -8.34 -5.64
CA GLY A 195 -7.32 -7.65 -6.92
C GLY A 195 -6.11 -7.98 -7.77
N ASN A 196 -6.02 -7.23 -8.86
CA ASN A 196 -4.84 -7.20 -9.71
C ASN A 196 -3.98 -5.99 -9.37
N PHE A 197 -2.96 -6.22 -8.58
CA PHE A 197 -2.06 -5.17 -8.08
C PHE A 197 -1.10 -4.63 -9.16
N ASP A 198 -1.08 -5.18 -10.36
CA ASP A 198 -0.41 -4.57 -11.50
C ASP A 198 -1.01 -3.21 -11.88
N ASN A 199 -2.25 -2.95 -11.43
CA ASN A 199 -2.93 -1.66 -11.56
C ASN A 199 -2.61 -0.67 -10.42
N LEU A 200 -1.78 -1.05 -9.47
CA LEU A 200 -1.25 -0.19 -8.42
C LEU A 200 0.17 0.24 -8.83
N ILE A 201 0.34 1.51 -9.20
CA ILE A 201 1.62 2.07 -9.59
C ILE A 201 2.19 2.89 -8.44
N TYR A 202 3.48 2.74 -8.18
CA TYR A 202 4.20 3.58 -7.24
C TYR A 202 5.50 4.11 -7.84
N GLY A 203 5.90 5.29 -7.38
CA GLY A 203 7.16 5.91 -7.76
C GLY A 203 7.85 6.55 -6.56
N VAL A 204 9.17 6.45 -6.52
CA VAL A 204 10.00 7.03 -5.46
C VAL A 204 11.00 7.98 -6.10
N PRO A 205 10.73 9.32 -6.07
CA PRO A 205 11.64 10.29 -6.68
C PRO A 205 12.97 10.38 -5.94
N TYR A 206 12.95 10.25 -4.61
CA TYR A 206 14.13 10.32 -3.75
C TYR A 206 14.08 9.24 -2.68
N ASN A 207 15.23 8.60 -2.43
CA ASN A 207 15.39 7.67 -1.33
C ASN A 207 15.26 8.37 0.03
N ILE A 208 15.16 7.58 1.10
CA ILE A 208 15.09 8.12 2.47
C ILE A 208 16.34 8.97 2.75
N ASN A 209 16.11 10.24 3.10
CA ASN A 209 17.15 11.18 3.49
C ASN A 209 17.14 11.32 5.01
N TYR A 210 18.30 11.18 5.62
CA TYR A 210 18.50 11.33 7.05
C TYR A 210 19.33 12.58 7.35
N LYS A 211 18.92 13.36 8.34
CA LYS A 211 19.69 14.48 8.87
C LYS A 211 19.71 14.39 10.38
N ILE A 212 20.92 14.46 10.93
CA ILE A 212 21.16 14.50 12.37
C ILE A 212 21.49 15.94 12.74
N SER A 213 20.94 16.43 13.84
CA SER A 213 21.20 17.75 14.38
C SER A 213 21.32 17.71 15.90
N GLU A 214 22.28 18.42 16.42
CA GLU A 214 22.49 18.67 17.85
C GLU A 214 22.16 20.14 18.20
N GLU A 215 21.78 20.91 17.20
CA GLU A 215 21.49 22.33 17.30
C GLU A 215 20.10 22.63 16.73
N GLY A 216 19.47 23.67 17.27
CA GLY A 216 18.18 24.15 16.81
C GLY A 216 17.04 23.90 17.78
N GLN A 217 15.85 24.35 17.38
CA GLN A 217 14.64 24.30 18.17
C GLN A 217 13.58 23.48 17.43
N ILE A 218 12.84 22.65 18.15
CA ILE A 218 11.76 21.83 17.59
C ILE A 218 10.44 22.30 18.18
N SER A 219 9.65 22.99 17.37
CA SER A 219 8.39 23.60 17.78
C SER A 219 7.24 22.62 17.93
N THR A 220 7.34 21.43 17.31
CA THR A 220 6.28 20.39 17.35
C THR A 220 6.30 19.54 18.62
N ILE A 221 7.38 19.61 19.41
CA ILE A 221 7.53 18.95 20.70
C ILE A 221 7.75 20.04 21.74
N GLN A 222 6.96 20.00 22.79
CA GLN A 222 7.02 20.99 23.87
C GLN A 222 7.49 20.35 25.18
N ASN A 223 8.22 21.14 25.96
CA ASN A 223 8.53 20.83 27.33
C ASN A 223 7.28 20.88 28.20
N ALA A 224 7.36 20.44 29.43
CA ALA A 224 6.21 20.44 30.38
C ALA A 224 5.65 21.85 30.64
N ASP A 225 6.46 22.90 30.45
CA ASP A 225 6.08 24.31 30.59
C ASP A 225 5.48 24.92 29.30
N GLY A 226 5.35 24.13 28.24
CA GLY A 226 4.81 24.57 26.94
C GLY A 226 5.85 25.24 26.03
N THR A 227 7.11 25.35 26.43
CA THR A 227 8.17 25.88 25.58
C THR A 227 8.64 24.84 24.55
N PRO A 228 9.05 25.26 23.34
CA PRO A 228 9.65 24.35 22.36
C PRO A 228 10.95 23.73 22.88
N VAL A 229 11.22 22.49 22.47
CA VAL A 229 12.47 21.81 22.82
C VAL A 229 13.64 22.48 22.09
N ASN A 230 14.66 22.89 22.85
CA ASN A 230 15.93 23.41 22.33
C ASN A 230 17.02 22.34 22.44
N LEU A 231 17.51 21.87 21.30
CA LEU A 231 18.45 20.75 21.26
C LEU A 231 19.79 21.06 21.94
N PHE A 232 20.29 22.29 21.76
CA PHE A 232 21.56 22.70 22.32
C PHE A 232 21.49 22.89 23.83
N GLU A 233 20.48 23.62 24.33
CA GLU A 233 20.33 23.92 25.77
C GLU A 233 19.98 22.70 26.61
N GLN A 234 19.31 21.70 25.99
CA GLN A 234 18.84 20.49 26.68
C GLN A 234 19.73 19.26 26.39
N GLU A 235 20.86 19.46 25.74
CA GLU A 235 21.78 18.37 25.34
C GLU A 235 21.08 17.22 24.63
N MET A 236 20.22 17.57 23.64
CA MET A 236 19.44 16.60 22.87
C MET A 236 19.95 16.44 21.45
N ILE A 237 19.74 15.26 20.90
CA ILE A 237 20.03 14.94 19.50
C ILE A 237 18.72 14.66 18.78
N ALA A 238 18.54 15.25 17.59
CA ALA A 238 17.43 15.00 16.71
C ALA A 238 17.88 14.26 15.45
N ILE A 239 17.10 13.24 15.06
CA ILE A 239 17.22 12.58 13.76
C ILE A 239 15.97 12.89 12.96
N ARG A 240 16.13 13.58 11.81
CA ARG A 240 15.05 13.80 10.86
C ARG A 240 15.23 12.83 9.69
N ALA A 241 14.20 12.06 9.40
CA ALA A 241 14.12 11.24 8.20
C ALA A 241 12.96 11.73 7.32
N THR A 242 13.19 11.81 6.01
CA THR A 242 12.17 12.18 5.01
C THR A 242 12.25 11.26 3.81
N MET A 243 11.09 10.97 3.22
CA MET A 243 10.95 10.17 2.01
C MET A 243 9.81 10.75 1.17
N ASP A 244 9.97 10.76 -0.14
CA ASP A 244 8.91 11.13 -1.07
C ASP A 244 8.44 9.88 -1.82
N ILE A 245 7.13 9.70 -1.92
CA ILE A 245 6.52 8.58 -2.64
C ILE A 245 5.24 9.02 -3.35
N ALA A 246 5.04 8.50 -4.54
CA ALA A 246 3.82 8.63 -5.31
C ALA A 246 3.13 7.27 -5.40
N VAL A 247 1.81 7.25 -5.27
CA VAL A 247 0.99 6.05 -5.45
C VAL A 247 -0.24 6.42 -6.28
N MET A 248 -0.55 5.58 -7.25
CA MET A 248 -1.68 5.75 -8.14
C MET A 248 -2.33 4.42 -8.48
N ILE A 249 -3.64 4.43 -8.65
CA ILE A 249 -4.42 3.31 -9.18
C ILE A 249 -4.83 3.65 -10.60
N THR A 250 -4.49 2.76 -11.55
CA THR A 250 -4.78 2.96 -12.97
C THR A 250 -6.19 2.47 -13.34
N LYS A 251 -6.69 1.45 -12.65
CA LYS A 251 -7.99 0.83 -12.93
C LYS A 251 -8.72 0.55 -11.62
N THR A 252 -9.81 1.28 -11.37
CA THR A 252 -10.53 1.20 -10.08
C THR A 252 -11.28 -0.11 -9.90
N ASP A 253 -11.79 -0.70 -10.98
CA ASP A 253 -12.50 -1.97 -10.99
C ASP A 253 -11.60 -3.21 -10.84
N ALA A 254 -10.28 -3.00 -10.74
CA ALA A 254 -9.29 -4.07 -10.54
C ALA A 254 -9.20 -4.58 -9.10
N PHE A 255 -9.96 -4.00 -8.16
CA PHE A 255 -9.88 -4.33 -6.74
C PHE A 255 -11.26 -4.60 -6.14
N ALA A 256 -11.29 -5.49 -5.14
CA ALA A 256 -12.46 -5.79 -4.34
C ALA A 256 -12.10 -5.92 -2.85
N LYS A 257 -13.08 -5.74 -1.98
CA LYS A 257 -12.91 -5.80 -0.54
C LYS A 257 -14.00 -6.67 0.08
N LEU A 258 -13.59 -7.59 0.96
CA LEU A 258 -14.47 -8.24 1.93
C LEU A 258 -14.30 -7.53 3.27
N THR A 259 -15.38 -7.21 3.95
CA THR A 259 -15.37 -6.57 5.26
C THR A 259 -16.53 -7.09 6.11
N ASP A 260 -16.45 -6.91 7.42
CA ASP A 260 -17.59 -7.26 8.28
C ASP A 260 -18.85 -6.49 7.85
N ALA A 261 -20.01 -7.13 7.88
CA ALA A 261 -21.29 -6.57 7.44
C ALA A 261 -21.64 -5.22 8.10
N ALA A 262 -21.13 -4.95 9.29
CA ALA A 262 -21.30 -3.68 9.98
C ALA A 262 -20.47 -2.51 9.38
N ASN A 263 -19.59 -2.78 8.42
CA ASN A 263 -18.63 -1.81 7.86
C ASN A 263 -18.75 -1.63 6.32
N VAL A 264 -19.84 -2.11 5.73
CA VAL A 264 -20.15 -1.98 4.28
C VAL A 264 -20.58 -0.55 3.94
#